data_a5a5274fb2685412592bc8bac3c2da37
#
_entry.id   a5a5274fb2685412592bc8bac3c2da37
#
_cell.length_a   1.000
_cell.length_b   1.000
_cell.length_c   1.000
_cell.angle_alpha   90.00
_cell.angle_beta   90.00
_cell.angle_gamma   90.00
#
_symmetry.space_group_name_H-M   'P 1'
#
loop_
_entity.id
_entity.type
_entity.pdbx_description
1 polymer ?
#
loop_
_entity_poly.entity_id
_entity_poly.type
_entity_poly.pdbx_seq_one_letter_code
_entity_poly.pdbx_strand_id
1 'polypeptide(L)'
;MGKILTSEEVAQSLEGLESWAIVEGQLIKAFKFGDYLEGIAFAGRCGKIAEEMNHHPDLLIQWRKVTVSISTHSAGGLTALDFEFADKIEG
;
A
#
# COMPACT_ATOMS: atom_id res chain seq x y z
N MET A 1 -4.99 11.48 -11.21
CA MET A 1 -6.06 10.80 -11.05
C MET A 1 -6.15 9.62 -11.85
N GLY A 2 -6.30 8.60 -11.42
CA GLY A 2 -6.30 7.39 -12.13
C GLY A 2 -7.69 6.93 -12.47
N LYS A 3 -7.74 6.01 -13.39
CA LYS A 3 -8.94 5.36 -13.76
C LYS A 3 -9.10 4.12 -12.89
N ILE A 4 -10.30 3.84 -12.41
CA ILE A 4 -10.56 2.65 -11.62
C ILE A 4 -10.21 1.41 -12.43
N LEU A 5 -9.46 0.50 -11.83
CA LEU A 5 -9.08 -0.74 -12.48
C LEU A 5 -10.23 -1.74 -12.46
N THR A 6 -10.32 -2.55 -13.51
CA THR A 6 -11.28 -3.65 -13.54
C THR A 6 -10.80 -4.78 -12.65
N SER A 7 -11.68 -5.73 -12.35
CA SER A 7 -11.31 -6.91 -11.56
C SER A 7 -10.14 -7.67 -12.18
N GLU A 8 -10.12 -7.78 -13.51
CA GLU A 8 -9.04 -8.44 -14.21
C GLU A 8 -7.73 -7.70 -14.07
N GLU A 9 -7.78 -6.37 -14.19
CA GLU A 9 -6.58 -5.54 -14.06
C GLU A 9 -6.02 -5.64 -12.66
N VAL A 10 -6.90 -5.65 -11.65
CA VAL A 10 -6.47 -5.81 -10.26
C VAL A 10 -5.78 -7.15 -10.08
N ALA A 11 -6.37 -8.23 -10.60
CA ALA A 11 -5.78 -9.55 -10.47
C ALA A 11 -4.39 -9.62 -11.11
N GLN A 12 -4.25 -9.00 -12.29
CA GLN A 12 -2.96 -8.97 -12.96
C GLN A 12 -1.93 -8.17 -12.19
N SER A 13 -2.35 -7.05 -11.62
CA SER A 13 -1.45 -6.20 -10.85
C SER A 13 -0.97 -6.88 -9.59
N LEU A 14 -1.84 -7.71 -8.98
CA LEU A 14 -1.46 -8.44 -7.77
C LEU A 14 -0.43 -9.53 -8.03
N GLU A 15 -0.34 -10.04 -9.25
CA GLU A 15 0.58 -11.14 -9.55
C GLU A 15 2.03 -10.78 -9.24
N GLY A 16 2.39 -9.52 -9.35
CA GLY A 16 3.75 -9.09 -9.08
C GLY A 16 4.01 -8.68 -7.65
N LEU A 17 3.00 -8.78 -6.77
CA LEU A 17 3.09 -8.29 -5.40
C LEU A 17 2.79 -9.41 -4.40
N GLU A 18 3.85 -9.92 -3.76
CA GLU A 18 3.71 -10.97 -2.77
C GLU A 18 3.04 -10.51 -1.51
N SER A 19 2.08 -11.26 -1.02
CA SER A 19 1.42 -11.03 0.27
C SER A 19 0.55 -9.78 0.33
N TRP A 20 0.29 -9.16 -0.80
CA TRP A 20 -0.71 -8.11 -0.85
C TRP A 20 -2.07 -8.72 -1.13
N ALA A 21 -3.11 -8.14 -0.54
CA ALA A 21 -4.48 -8.63 -0.72
C ALA A 21 -5.41 -7.44 -0.89
N ILE A 22 -6.60 -7.72 -1.40
CA ILE A 22 -7.65 -6.72 -1.50
C ILE A 22 -8.67 -7.01 -0.41
N VAL A 23 -8.88 -6.06 0.48
CA VAL A 23 -9.85 -6.20 1.57
C VAL A 23 -10.71 -4.95 1.60
N GLU A 24 -12.01 -5.11 1.42
CA GLU A 24 -12.96 -4.01 1.43
C GLU A 24 -12.54 -2.87 0.52
N GLY A 25 -12.10 -3.23 -0.67
CA GLY A 25 -11.73 -2.23 -1.68
C GLY A 25 -10.38 -1.59 -1.49
N GLN A 26 -9.59 -2.08 -0.55
CA GLN A 26 -8.26 -1.52 -0.29
C GLN A 26 -7.19 -2.56 -0.54
N LEU A 27 -6.05 -2.09 -1.04
CA LEU A 27 -4.85 -2.92 -1.21
C LEU A 27 -4.13 -2.90 0.13
N ILE A 28 -3.88 -4.07 0.71
CA ILE A 28 -3.42 -4.14 2.09
C ILE A 28 -2.32 -5.21 2.26
N LYS A 29 -1.36 -4.90 3.11
CA LYS A 29 -0.31 -5.85 3.49
C LYS A 29 0.21 -5.52 4.88
N ALA A 30 0.49 -6.56 5.67
CA ALA A 30 1.13 -6.41 6.97
C ALA A 30 2.60 -6.75 6.83
N PHE A 31 3.47 -5.85 7.27
CA PHE A 31 4.92 -6.03 7.24
C PHE A 31 5.40 -6.32 8.66
N LYS A 32 6.25 -7.33 8.81
CA LYS A 32 6.77 -7.72 10.14
C LYS A 32 8.22 -7.34 10.28
N PHE A 33 8.62 -6.99 11.49
CA PHE A 33 9.96 -6.47 11.76
C PHE A 33 10.56 -7.13 13.00
N GLY A 34 11.89 -7.01 13.13
CA GLY A 34 12.59 -7.57 14.27
C GLY A 34 12.39 -6.78 15.56
N ASP A 35 12.09 -5.47 15.44
CA ASP A 35 11.79 -4.66 16.61
C ASP A 35 10.89 -3.50 16.23
N TYR A 36 10.47 -2.75 17.24
CA TYR A 36 9.50 -1.67 17.07
C TYR A 36 10.07 -0.53 16.23
N LEU A 37 11.30 -0.16 16.45
CA LEU A 37 11.87 0.98 15.74
C LEU A 37 12.09 0.70 14.27
N GLU A 38 12.32 -0.55 13.88
CA GLU A 38 12.38 -0.90 12.46
C GLU A 38 11.04 -0.62 11.79
N GLY A 39 9.94 -0.94 12.47
CA GLY A 39 8.62 -0.65 11.95
C GLY A 39 8.37 0.84 11.83
N ILE A 40 8.81 1.61 12.83
CA ILE A 40 8.68 3.06 12.80
C ILE A 40 9.47 3.64 11.62
N ALA A 41 10.68 3.15 11.39
CA ALA A 41 11.50 3.62 10.28
C ALA A 41 10.84 3.30 8.93
N PHE A 42 10.27 2.09 8.82
CA PHE A 42 9.55 1.70 7.62
C PHE A 42 8.36 2.62 7.38
N ALA A 43 7.59 2.93 8.42
CA ALA A 43 6.44 3.82 8.29
C ALA A 43 6.87 5.20 7.81
N GLY A 44 8.01 5.70 8.30
CA GLY A 44 8.56 6.97 7.85
C GLY A 44 8.92 6.95 6.37
N ARG A 45 9.49 5.84 5.91
CA ARG A 45 9.81 5.68 4.48
C ARG A 45 8.52 5.67 3.64
N CYS A 46 7.49 4.97 4.13
CA CYS A 46 6.19 4.97 3.44
C CYS A 46 5.64 6.39 3.34
N GLY A 47 5.78 7.16 4.41
CA GLY A 47 5.32 8.54 4.41
C GLY A 47 6.01 9.40 3.38
N LYS A 48 7.33 9.23 3.22
CA LYS A 48 8.08 9.99 2.22
C LYS A 48 7.62 9.65 0.81
N ILE A 49 7.45 8.36 0.54
CA ILE A 49 6.98 7.92 -0.77
C ILE A 49 5.57 8.45 -1.04
N ALA A 50 4.70 8.40 -0.01
CA ALA A 50 3.34 8.89 -0.14
C ALA A 50 3.32 10.38 -0.49
N GLU A 51 4.20 11.17 0.15
CA GLU A 51 4.28 12.59 -0.14
C GLU A 51 4.78 12.84 -1.56
N GLU A 52 5.76 12.07 -2.00
CA GLU A 52 6.28 12.20 -3.35
C GLU A 52 5.24 11.90 -4.41
N MET A 53 4.39 10.91 -4.14
CA MET A 53 3.35 10.52 -5.07
C MET A 53 2.07 11.31 -4.89
N ASN A 54 1.98 12.10 -3.82
CA ASN A 54 0.75 12.78 -3.41
C ASN A 54 -0.40 11.77 -3.33
N HIS A 55 -0.11 10.60 -2.73
CA HIS A 55 -1.07 9.51 -2.62
C HIS A 55 -0.78 8.78 -1.31
N HIS A 56 -1.69 8.85 -0.35
CA HIS A 56 -1.41 8.54 1.05
C HIS A 56 -2.13 7.28 1.53
N PRO A 57 -1.40 6.34 2.14
CA PRO A 57 -1.99 5.15 2.74
C PRO A 57 -2.43 5.41 4.17
N ASP A 58 -3.19 4.48 4.73
CA ASP A 58 -3.34 4.37 6.16
C ASP A 58 -2.24 3.45 6.66
N LEU A 59 -1.64 3.80 7.80
CA LEU A 59 -0.58 3.01 8.41
C LEU A 59 -1.00 2.67 9.83
N LEU A 60 -1.09 1.38 10.14
CA LEU A 60 -1.37 0.93 11.50
C LEU A 60 -0.07 0.39 12.07
N ILE A 61 0.51 1.12 13.01
CA ILE A 61 1.79 0.77 13.60
C ILE A 61 1.56 0.04 14.91
N GLN A 62 2.03 -1.21 14.95
CA GLN A 62 1.91 -2.03 16.15
C GLN A 62 3.31 -2.52 16.51
N TRP A 63 3.43 -3.17 17.66
CA TRP A 63 4.73 -3.71 18.06
C TRP A 63 5.19 -4.71 17.01
N ARG A 64 6.29 -4.39 16.35
CA ARG A 64 6.94 -5.25 15.35
C ARG A 64 6.09 -5.56 14.13
N LYS A 65 5.08 -4.73 13.85
CA LYS A 65 4.23 -4.92 12.68
C LYS A 65 3.66 -3.60 12.20
N VAL A 66 3.67 -3.38 10.89
CA VAL A 66 3.03 -2.21 10.29
C VAL A 66 2.11 -2.72 9.18
N THR A 67 0.83 -2.37 9.27
CA THR A 67 -0.13 -2.73 8.25
C THR A 67 -0.38 -1.51 7.38
N VAL A 68 -0.18 -1.69 6.07
CA VAL A 68 -0.35 -0.63 5.09
C VAL A 68 -1.62 -0.91 4.30
N SER A 69 -2.52 0.07 4.20
CA SER A 69 -3.70 -0.07 3.35
C SER A 69 -3.87 1.19 2.52
N ILE A 70 -4.20 1.02 1.25
CA ILE A 70 -4.30 2.15 0.34
C ILE A 70 -5.38 1.92 -0.72
N SER A 71 -6.05 3.01 -1.08
CA SER A 71 -6.98 3.03 -2.20
C SER A 71 -7.02 4.46 -2.73
N THR A 72 -7.65 4.66 -3.88
CA THR A 72 -7.73 5.99 -4.48
C THR A 72 -9.12 6.55 -4.22
N HIS A 73 -9.25 7.31 -3.12
CA HIS A 73 -10.55 7.84 -2.70
C HIS A 73 -11.22 8.67 -3.78
N SER A 74 -10.47 9.52 -4.47
CA SER A 74 -11.03 10.40 -5.47
C SER A 74 -11.62 9.64 -6.66
N ALA A 75 -11.15 8.43 -6.90
CA ALA A 75 -11.67 7.59 -7.97
C ALA A 75 -12.73 6.61 -7.46
N GLY A 76 -12.81 6.40 -6.15
CA GLY A 76 -13.76 5.47 -5.56
C GLY A 76 -13.34 4.02 -5.63
N GLY A 77 -12.05 3.73 -5.81
CA GLY A 77 -11.57 2.36 -5.89
C GLY A 77 -10.08 2.31 -6.17
N LEU A 78 -9.61 1.16 -6.61
CA LEU A 78 -8.19 0.96 -6.88
C LEU A 78 -7.82 1.47 -8.25
N THR A 79 -6.67 2.11 -8.33
CA THR A 79 -6.11 2.60 -9.59
C THR A 79 -4.65 2.15 -9.67
N ALA A 80 -4.00 2.45 -10.78
CA ALA A 80 -2.59 2.13 -10.95
C ALA A 80 -1.72 2.78 -9.87
N LEU A 81 -2.16 3.92 -9.32
CA LEU A 81 -1.39 4.61 -8.28
C LEU A 81 -1.22 3.75 -7.03
N ASP A 82 -2.25 2.97 -6.68
CA ASP A 82 -2.19 2.13 -5.49
C ASP A 82 -1.14 1.05 -5.65
N PHE A 83 -1.08 0.44 -6.83
CA PHE A 83 -0.11 -0.62 -7.09
C PHE A 83 1.29 -0.05 -7.27
N GLU A 84 1.40 1.14 -7.81
CA GLU A 84 2.69 1.81 -7.92
C GLU A 84 3.25 2.11 -6.52
N PHE A 85 2.40 2.58 -5.62
CA PHE A 85 2.80 2.84 -4.23
C PHE A 85 3.28 1.54 -3.56
N ALA A 86 2.50 0.47 -3.71
CA ALA A 86 2.85 -0.82 -3.12
C ALA A 86 4.22 -1.29 -3.63
N ASP A 87 4.45 -1.16 -4.92
CA ASP A 87 5.71 -1.58 -5.51
C ASP A 87 6.88 -0.77 -4.96
N LYS A 88 6.70 0.53 -4.81
CA LYS A 88 7.76 1.41 -4.32
C LYS A 88 8.14 1.12 -2.87
N ILE A 89 7.17 0.80 -2.02
CA ILE A 89 7.50 0.55 -0.61
C ILE A 89 8.10 -0.83 -0.40
N GLU A 90 7.95 -1.75 -1.35
CA GLU A 90 8.60 -3.06 -1.27
C GLU A 90 10.10 -2.93 -1.50
N GLY A 91 10.49 -2.00 -2.33
CA GLY A 91 11.88 -1.77 -2.63
C GLY A 91 12.56 -0.98 -1.55
#